data_7027c7dc6efe9002443fecba0efa4fd3
#
_entry.id   7027c7dc6efe9002443fecba0efa4fd3
#
_cell.length_a   1.000
_cell.length_b   1.000
_cell.length_c   1.000
_cell.angle_alpha   90.00
_cell.angle_beta   90.00
_cell.angle_gamma   90.00
#
_symmetry.space_group_name_H-M   'P 1'
#
loop_
_entity.id
_entity.type
_entity.pdbx_description
1 polymer ?
#
loop_
_entity_poly.entity_id
_entity_poly.type
_entity_poly.pdbx_seq_one_letter_code
_entity_poly.pdbx_strand_id
1 'polypeptide(L)'
;MWLCNTPTTNVAKACNLPEPAQGGWLISVSDELEHRKDVEFIFVLPTSKAIEGISYVEKDRSTYITLNLKNSSDETMIHAFGTVLNRIKPDIIHIWGTEYKHSWAMTKAAEQSEMSEKVVVSIQGLVGMIAKHYMGGIPGKYQLLPSFRDIVRKDTLKKQRDDLIRRGEYEKETLKSVKHVIGRTFWDKACVGLINPEVNYHFNNETLRETFYTSVWKYENCEKHSIFISQSHYPIKGFHYLLEAVAMLKDSYEDINVYISGYDNALKTGILSTAYGKYVQYLIKKYDLSSRLHYLGMLNAEEMKQQFLKSEIFVSPSVIENSPNSLGEAMILGMPIVAANVGGVSSMLVHGKEGYLYQSDAPYLLAYYISQLFDDRENEYELGKNAREHALRTHNKEKNIRELIDIYKNITEER
;
A
#
# COMPACT_ATOMS: atom_id res chain seq x y z
N MET A 1 -10.69 -19.57 -3.61
CA MET A 1 -11.05 -18.87 -2.34
C MET A 1 -10.00 -17.80 -2.06
N TRP A 2 -10.44 -16.59 -1.71
CA TRP A 2 -9.57 -15.48 -1.30
C TRP A 2 -9.69 -15.21 0.19
N LEU A 3 -8.57 -14.97 0.87
CA LEU A 3 -8.51 -14.39 2.21
C LEU A 3 -8.02 -12.96 2.11
N CYS A 4 -8.86 -12.00 2.48
CA CYS A 4 -8.54 -10.57 2.43
C CYS A 4 -8.82 -9.90 3.78
N ASN A 5 -8.10 -8.83 4.07
CA ASN A 5 -8.28 -8.00 5.26
C ASN A 5 -9.13 -6.74 5.04
N THR A 6 -9.55 -6.49 3.80
CA THR A 6 -10.40 -5.37 3.39
C THR A 6 -11.52 -5.91 2.52
N PRO A 7 -12.78 -5.53 2.74
CA PRO A 7 -13.88 -5.96 1.89
C PRO A 7 -13.79 -5.28 0.52
N THR A 8 -14.35 -5.92 -0.50
CA THR A 8 -14.73 -5.23 -1.75
C THR A 8 -16.11 -4.61 -1.60
N THR A 9 -16.54 -3.79 -2.57
CA THR A 9 -17.87 -3.18 -2.55
C THR A 9 -18.99 -4.23 -2.48
N ASN A 10 -18.85 -5.33 -3.24
CA ASN A 10 -19.85 -6.41 -3.27
C ASN A 10 -19.90 -7.16 -1.93
N VAL A 11 -18.75 -7.46 -1.34
CA VAL A 11 -18.65 -8.07 -0.01
C VAL A 11 -19.27 -7.18 1.06
N ALA A 12 -18.96 -5.87 1.04
CA ALA A 12 -19.50 -4.93 2.01
C ALA A 12 -21.03 -4.86 1.94
N LYS A 13 -21.59 -4.76 0.74
CA LYS A 13 -23.05 -4.75 0.51
C LYS A 13 -23.72 -6.06 0.94
N ALA A 14 -23.17 -7.20 0.53
CA ALA A 14 -23.75 -8.50 0.86
C ALA A 14 -23.70 -8.83 2.36
N CYS A 15 -22.64 -8.41 3.05
CA CYS A 15 -22.44 -8.68 4.48
C CYS A 15 -22.89 -7.52 5.40
N ASN A 16 -23.58 -6.51 4.90
CA ASN A 16 -23.99 -5.32 5.65
C ASN A 16 -22.85 -4.62 6.39
N LEU A 17 -21.68 -4.51 5.73
CA LEU A 17 -20.50 -3.82 6.23
C LEU A 17 -20.40 -2.42 5.63
N PRO A 18 -19.69 -1.49 6.30
CA PRO A 18 -19.40 -0.18 5.70
C PRO A 18 -18.62 -0.32 4.40
N GLU A 19 -18.88 0.57 3.44
CA GLU A 19 -18.11 0.61 2.20
C GLU A 19 -16.64 0.86 2.47
N PRO A 20 -15.73 0.18 1.75
CA PRO A 20 -14.30 0.31 1.97
C PRO A 20 -13.80 1.65 1.45
N ALA A 21 -13.06 2.38 2.29
CA ALA A 21 -12.32 3.58 1.89
C ALA A 21 -10.99 3.26 1.17
N GLN A 22 -10.54 2.00 1.22
CA GLN A 22 -9.27 1.52 0.69
C GLN A 22 -9.48 0.18 -0.03
N GLY A 23 -8.47 -0.29 -0.78
CA GLY A 23 -8.53 -1.60 -1.44
C GLY A 23 -9.10 -1.57 -2.87
N GLY A 24 -9.13 -0.39 -3.50
CA GLY A 24 -9.65 -0.24 -4.88
C GLY A 24 -8.99 -1.14 -5.93
N TRP A 25 -7.75 -1.59 -5.69
CA TRP A 25 -7.04 -2.54 -6.52
C TRP A 25 -7.63 -3.97 -6.48
N LEU A 26 -8.26 -4.38 -5.36
CA LEU A 26 -8.96 -5.67 -5.26
C LEU A 26 -10.30 -5.66 -6.01
N ILE A 27 -10.95 -4.51 -6.11
CA ILE A 27 -12.33 -4.41 -6.64
C ILE A 27 -12.39 -4.89 -8.08
N SER A 28 -11.54 -4.34 -8.95
CA SER A 28 -11.56 -4.70 -10.38
C SER A 28 -11.32 -6.18 -10.65
N VAL A 29 -10.43 -6.80 -9.86
CA VAL A 29 -10.08 -8.22 -10.04
C VAL A 29 -11.17 -9.12 -9.44
N SER A 30 -11.74 -8.76 -8.27
CA SER A 30 -12.85 -9.53 -7.69
C SER A 30 -14.10 -9.49 -8.55
N ASP A 31 -14.46 -8.31 -9.07
CA ASP A 31 -15.61 -8.16 -9.96
C ASP A 31 -15.49 -9.04 -11.21
N GLU A 32 -14.29 -9.12 -11.80
CA GLU A 32 -14.06 -10.00 -12.96
C GLU A 32 -14.21 -11.47 -12.60
N LEU A 33 -13.63 -11.91 -11.47
CA LEU A 33 -13.73 -13.30 -11.03
C LEU A 33 -15.15 -13.70 -10.66
N GLU A 34 -15.94 -12.81 -10.07
CA GLU A 34 -17.35 -13.04 -9.72
C GLU A 34 -18.22 -13.27 -10.96
N HIS A 35 -17.89 -12.62 -12.09
CA HIS A 35 -18.65 -12.74 -13.36
C HIS A 35 -18.20 -13.93 -14.23
N ARG A 36 -17.09 -14.57 -13.94
CA ARG A 36 -16.58 -15.71 -14.71
C ARG A 36 -17.43 -16.97 -14.49
N LYS A 37 -17.75 -17.65 -15.58
CA LYS A 37 -18.57 -18.89 -15.53
C LYS A 37 -17.76 -20.12 -15.10
N ASP A 38 -16.45 -20.09 -15.27
CA ASP A 38 -15.50 -21.16 -14.95
C ASP A 38 -14.89 -21.05 -13.54
N VAL A 39 -15.32 -20.06 -12.74
CA VAL A 39 -14.87 -19.82 -11.37
C VAL A 39 -16.04 -19.80 -10.40
N GLU A 40 -15.91 -20.51 -9.29
CA GLU A 40 -16.71 -20.31 -8.08
C GLU A 40 -15.90 -19.43 -7.13
N PHE A 41 -16.38 -18.21 -6.90
CA PHE A 41 -15.63 -17.21 -6.14
C PHE A 41 -16.01 -17.20 -4.67
N ILE A 42 -15.04 -17.44 -3.79
CA ILE A 42 -15.25 -17.44 -2.34
C ILE A 42 -14.36 -16.37 -1.73
N PHE A 43 -14.96 -15.46 -0.98
CA PHE A 43 -14.25 -14.37 -0.31
C PHE A 43 -14.35 -14.51 1.20
N VAL A 44 -13.21 -14.60 1.88
CA VAL A 44 -13.10 -14.76 3.33
C VAL A 44 -12.56 -13.48 3.95
N LEU A 45 -13.31 -12.88 4.87
CA LEU A 45 -13.00 -11.62 5.52
C LEU A 45 -13.01 -11.76 7.05
N PRO A 46 -11.84 -11.80 7.70
CA PRO A 46 -11.75 -11.59 9.14
C PRO A 46 -12.10 -10.14 9.49
N THR A 47 -13.14 -9.94 10.28
CA THR A 47 -13.55 -8.58 10.68
C THR A 47 -14.21 -8.55 12.05
N SER A 48 -13.86 -7.57 12.88
CA SER A 48 -14.49 -7.35 14.18
C SER A 48 -15.92 -6.78 14.10
N LYS A 49 -16.38 -6.45 12.89
CA LYS A 49 -17.75 -5.97 12.62
C LYS A 49 -18.72 -7.09 12.25
N ALA A 50 -18.21 -8.32 12.06
CA ALA A 50 -19.05 -9.50 11.86
C ALA A 50 -19.75 -9.91 13.14
N ILE A 51 -20.89 -10.61 13.00
CA ILE A 51 -21.55 -11.33 14.09
C ILE A 51 -20.57 -12.37 14.65
N GLU A 52 -20.69 -12.74 15.93
CA GLU A 52 -19.87 -13.78 16.53
C GLU A 52 -19.93 -15.09 15.73
N GLY A 53 -18.76 -15.71 15.55
CA GLY A 53 -18.62 -16.96 14.81
C GLY A 53 -18.30 -16.77 13.32
N ILE A 54 -18.73 -17.72 12.52
CA ILE A 54 -18.52 -17.77 11.07
C ILE A 54 -19.88 -17.56 10.38
N SER A 55 -19.97 -16.53 9.55
CA SER A 55 -21.17 -16.25 8.76
C SER A 55 -20.92 -16.51 7.28
N TYR A 56 -21.88 -17.12 6.60
CA TYR A 56 -21.86 -17.43 5.17
C TYR A 56 -22.99 -16.69 4.48
N VAL A 57 -22.68 -15.95 3.43
CA VAL A 57 -23.65 -15.26 2.58
C VAL A 57 -23.42 -15.71 1.15
N GLU A 58 -24.36 -16.45 0.61
CA GLU A 58 -24.35 -16.90 -0.78
C GLU A 58 -25.09 -15.89 -1.66
N LYS A 59 -24.46 -15.51 -2.74
CA LYS A 59 -25.04 -14.60 -3.74
C LYS A 59 -24.55 -14.98 -5.13
N ASP A 60 -25.51 -15.34 -5.99
CA ASP A 60 -25.21 -15.81 -7.35
C ASP A 60 -24.25 -17.02 -7.33
N ARG A 61 -23.05 -16.85 -7.87
CA ARG A 61 -21.96 -17.86 -7.88
C ARG A 61 -20.86 -17.58 -6.86
N SER A 62 -21.08 -16.61 -5.99
CA SER A 62 -20.09 -16.18 -5.00
C SER A 62 -20.55 -16.50 -3.59
N THR A 63 -19.60 -16.87 -2.73
CA THR A 63 -19.83 -17.04 -1.31
C THR A 63 -18.95 -16.08 -0.53
N TYR A 64 -19.57 -15.27 0.32
CA TYR A 64 -18.88 -14.34 1.20
C TYR A 64 -18.91 -14.87 2.62
N ILE A 65 -17.73 -15.02 3.21
CA ILE A 65 -17.56 -15.60 4.55
C ILE A 65 -16.94 -14.53 5.44
N THR A 66 -17.61 -14.21 6.55
CA THR A 66 -17.05 -13.30 7.55
C THR A 66 -16.77 -14.04 8.85
N LEU A 67 -15.63 -13.70 9.50
CA LEU A 67 -15.24 -14.28 10.77
C LEU A 67 -14.88 -13.18 11.76
N ASN A 68 -15.43 -13.25 12.97
CA ASN A 68 -15.01 -12.38 14.06
C ASN A 68 -13.90 -13.07 14.87
N LEU A 69 -12.65 -12.71 14.55
CA LEU A 69 -11.45 -13.28 15.18
C LEU A 69 -10.81 -12.31 16.19
N LYS A 70 -11.56 -11.29 16.63
CA LYS A 70 -11.05 -10.32 17.60
C LYS A 70 -10.78 -11.02 18.94
N ASN A 71 -9.55 -10.84 19.44
CA ASN A 71 -9.07 -11.44 20.70
C ASN A 71 -9.06 -12.98 20.72
N SER A 72 -9.16 -13.65 19.59
CA SER A 72 -9.07 -15.10 19.50
C SER A 72 -7.64 -15.59 19.76
N SER A 73 -7.53 -16.78 20.39
CA SER A 73 -6.24 -17.47 20.48
C SER A 73 -5.79 -17.98 19.11
N ASP A 74 -4.54 -18.41 19.01
CA ASP A 74 -3.97 -18.97 17.78
C ASP A 74 -4.75 -20.22 17.35
N GLU A 75 -5.01 -21.12 18.30
CA GLU A 75 -5.75 -22.35 18.09
C GLU A 75 -7.18 -22.07 17.60
N THR A 76 -7.85 -21.06 18.21
CA THR A 76 -9.21 -20.66 17.80
C THR A 76 -9.23 -20.14 16.37
N MET A 77 -8.24 -19.32 15.97
CA MET A 77 -8.15 -18.82 14.60
C MET A 77 -7.90 -19.97 13.61
N ILE A 78 -6.94 -20.83 13.90
CA ILE A 78 -6.60 -21.98 13.05
C ILE A 78 -7.82 -22.89 12.90
N HIS A 79 -8.49 -23.21 14.00
CA HIS A 79 -9.70 -24.04 13.99
C HIS A 79 -10.83 -23.42 13.16
N ALA A 80 -11.07 -22.11 13.29
CA ALA A 80 -12.10 -21.41 12.52
C ALA A 80 -11.82 -21.48 11.01
N PHE A 81 -10.57 -21.26 10.59
CA PHE A 81 -10.19 -21.41 9.18
C PHE A 81 -10.25 -22.87 8.73
N GLY A 82 -9.85 -23.84 9.56
CA GLY A 82 -10.01 -25.26 9.27
C GLY A 82 -11.47 -25.66 9.02
N THR A 83 -12.39 -25.12 9.81
CA THR A 83 -13.84 -25.30 9.60
C THR A 83 -14.29 -24.77 8.23
N VAL A 84 -13.80 -23.59 7.83
CA VAL A 84 -14.09 -23.01 6.50
C VAL A 84 -13.50 -23.90 5.39
N LEU A 85 -12.23 -24.30 5.51
CA LEU A 85 -11.54 -25.11 4.51
C LEU A 85 -12.21 -26.48 4.32
N ASN A 86 -12.58 -27.13 5.39
CA ASN A 86 -13.23 -28.46 5.35
C ASN A 86 -14.64 -28.38 4.73
N ARG A 87 -15.36 -27.27 4.93
CA ARG A 87 -16.68 -27.05 4.33
C ARG A 87 -16.58 -26.70 2.84
N ILE A 88 -15.66 -25.80 2.47
CA ILE A 88 -15.54 -25.24 1.12
C ILE A 88 -14.73 -26.15 0.19
N LYS A 89 -13.65 -26.74 0.67
CA LYS A 89 -12.68 -27.55 -0.07
C LYS A 89 -12.19 -26.85 -1.36
N PRO A 90 -11.63 -25.64 -1.24
CA PRO A 90 -11.26 -24.84 -2.42
C PRO A 90 -10.14 -25.50 -3.21
N ASP A 91 -10.08 -25.20 -4.53
CA ASP A 91 -8.95 -25.58 -5.38
C ASP A 91 -7.74 -24.69 -5.15
N ILE A 92 -7.96 -23.41 -4.90
CA ILE A 92 -6.92 -22.41 -4.58
C ILE A 92 -7.30 -21.65 -3.32
N ILE A 93 -6.31 -21.45 -2.46
CA ILE A 93 -6.37 -20.60 -1.27
C ILE A 93 -5.43 -19.42 -1.51
N HIS A 94 -5.96 -18.30 -1.99
CA HIS A 94 -5.17 -17.08 -2.21
C HIS A 94 -5.26 -16.16 -1.00
N ILE A 95 -4.13 -15.91 -0.35
CA ILE A 95 -3.99 -15.03 0.80
C ILE A 95 -3.46 -13.68 0.31
N TRP A 96 -4.24 -12.62 0.47
CA TRP A 96 -3.88 -11.26 0.08
C TRP A 96 -3.20 -10.51 1.23
N GLY A 97 -1.85 -10.58 1.23
CA GLY A 97 -0.98 -9.95 2.22
C GLY A 97 -0.60 -10.84 3.39
N THR A 98 0.54 -10.54 3.97
CA THR A 98 1.14 -11.24 5.11
C THR A 98 1.13 -10.40 6.39
N GLU A 99 0.58 -9.19 6.32
CA GLU A 99 0.69 -8.16 7.36
C GLU A 99 -0.07 -8.50 8.65
N TYR A 100 -0.95 -9.48 8.60
CA TYR A 100 -1.83 -9.83 9.71
C TYR A 100 -1.70 -11.29 10.13
N LYS A 101 -1.87 -11.53 11.42
CA LYS A 101 -1.80 -12.86 12.02
C LYS A 101 -2.78 -13.88 11.40
N HIS A 102 -3.92 -13.44 10.89
CA HIS A 102 -4.87 -14.34 10.24
C HIS A 102 -4.34 -14.98 8.95
N SER A 103 -3.40 -14.32 8.26
CA SER A 103 -2.72 -14.92 7.10
C SER A 103 -1.91 -16.15 7.52
N TRP A 104 -1.14 -16.03 8.60
CA TRP A 104 -0.44 -17.15 9.22
C TRP A 104 -1.39 -18.24 9.70
N ALA A 105 -2.48 -17.88 10.37
CA ALA A 105 -3.46 -18.86 10.86
C ALA A 105 -4.14 -19.63 9.71
N MET A 106 -4.38 -18.98 8.56
CA MET A 106 -4.91 -19.65 7.38
C MET A 106 -3.90 -20.65 6.79
N THR A 107 -2.60 -20.32 6.74
CA THR A 107 -1.58 -21.28 6.27
C THR A 107 -1.48 -22.47 7.20
N LYS A 108 -1.55 -22.27 8.53
CA LYS A 108 -1.58 -23.37 9.50
C LYS A 108 -2.83 -24.23 9.38
N ALA A 109 -3.99 -23.63 9.15
CA ALA A 109 -5.23 -24.38 8.90
C ALA A 109 -5.15 -25.20 7.60
N ALA A 110 -4.57 -24.64 6.54
CA ALA A 110 -4.34 -25.34 5.28
C ALA A 110 -3.38 -26.53 5.46
N GLU A 111 -2.31 -26.37 6.26
CA GLU A 111 -1.38 -27.45 6.62
C GLU A 111 -2.11 -28.58 7.35
N GLN A 112 -2.91 -28.27 8.39
CA GLN A 112 -3.70 -29.26 9.14
C GLN A 112 -4.81 -29.94 8.31
N SER A 113 -5.27 -29.29 7.25
CA SER A 113 -6.30 -29.81 6.34
C SER A 113 -5.72 -30.48 5.09
N GLU A 114 -4.41 -30.71 5.04
CA GLU A 114 -3.69 -31.29 3.89
C GLU A 114 -3.88 -30.50 2.57
N MET A 115 -3.98 -29.15 2.69
CA MET A 115 -4.22 -28.23 1.56
C MET A 115 -3.06 -27.25 1.34
N SER A 116 -1.87 -27.49 1.88
CA SER A 116 -0.71 -26.57 1.74
C SER A 116 -0.33 -26.28 0.29
N GLU A 117 -0.43 -27.29 -0.58
CA GLU A 117 -0.13 -27.17 -2.02
C GLU A 117 -1.11 -26.24 -2.77
N LYS A 118 -2.23 -25.89 -2.13
CA LYS A 118 -3.27 -25.02 -2.71
C LYS A 118 -3.07 -23.55 -2.34
N VAL A 119 -2.09 -23.26 -1.48
CA VAL A 119 -1.88 -21.91 -0.94
C VAL A 119 -0.97 -21.09 -1.84
N VAL A 120 -1.45 -19.92 -2.22
CA VAL A 120 -0.65 -18.86 -2.83
C VAL A 120 -0.81 -17.56 -2.03
N VAL A 121 0.29 -16.84 -1.84
CA VAL A 121 0.30 -15.59 -1.05
C VAL A 121 0.72 -14.42 -1.94
N SER A 122 -0.11 -13.38 -2.03
CA SER A 122 0.28 -12.11 -2.64
C SER A 122 0.92 -11.17 -1.63
N ILE A 123 2.11 -10.66 -1.96
CA ILE A 123 2.80 -9.66 -1.13
C ILE A 123 2.16 -8.29 -1.34
N GLN A 124 1.62 -7.70 -0.27
CA GLN A 124 1.17 -6.31 -0.24
C GLN A 124 2.25 -5.41 0.34
N GLY A 125 2.76 -5.76 1.49
CA GLY A 125 3.92 -5.19 2.14
C GLY A 125 4.63 -6.27 2.94
N LEU A 126 5.88 -6.02 3.34
CA LEU A 126 6.66 -6.90 4.19
C LEU A 126 6.90 -6.20 5.52
N VAL A 127 6.01 -6.47 6.50
CA VAL A 127 5.99 -5.73 7.77
C VAL A 127 7.26 -5.91 8.58
N GLY A 128 7.91 -7.07 8.50
CA GLY A 128 9.21 -7.33 9.13
C GLY A 128 10.32 -6.47 8.54
N MET A 129 10.28 -6.17 7.24
CA MET A 129 11.22 -5.25 6.59
C MET A 129 10.85 -3.79 6.88
N ILE A 130 9.57 -3.44 6.82
CA ILE A 130 9.07 -2.11 7.17
C ILE A 130 9.50 -1.71 8.59
N ALA A 131 9.44 -2.63 9.56
CA ALA A 131 9.83 -2.39 10.94
C ALA A 131 11.28 -1.90 11.09
N LYS A 132 12.20 -2.36 10.22
CA LYS A 132 13.61 -1.96 10.23
C LYS A 132 13.80 -0.48 9.87
N HIS A 133 12.90 0.07 9.07
CA HIS A 133 12.95 1.44 8.54
C HIS A 133 11.97 2.38 9.23
N TYR A 134 11.12 1.87 10.15
CA TYR A 134 9.95 2.59 10.68
C TYR A 134 10.25 3.96 11.27
N MET A 135 11.41 4.14 11.88
CA MET A 135 11.83 5.40 12.51
C MET A 135 12.90 6.16 11.71
N GLY A 136 13.08 5.84 10.43
CA GLY A 136 14.08 6.48 9.57
C GLY A 136 13.94 8.00 9.56
N GLY A 137 15.05 8.73 9.73
CA GLY A 137 15.09 10.19 9.72
C GLY A 137 14.50 10.90 10.92
N ILE A 138 13.91 10.19 11.88
CA ILE A 138 13.36 10.83 13.09
C ILE A 138 14.48 11.02 14.14
N PRO A 139 14.71 12.22 14.67
CA PRO A 139 15.70 12.44 15.72
C PRO A 139 15.38 11.63 16.99
N GLY A 140 16.42 11.13 17.66
CA GLY A 140 16.30 10.25 18.84
C GLY A 140 15.39 10.80 19.95
N LYS A 141 15.38 12.11 20.16
CA LYS A 141 14.50 12.74 21.16
C LYS A 141 13.01 12.48 20.89
N TYR A 142 12.58 12.40 19.62
CA TYR A 142 11.17 12.12 19.26
C TYR A 142 10.87 10.62 19.21
N GLN A 143 11.90 9.79 18.99
CA GLN A 143 11.77 8.34 19.07
C GLN A 143 11.60 7.87 20.54
N LEU A 144 12.32 8.51 21.48
CA LEU A 144 12.41 8.09 22.89
C LEU A 144 11.39 8.78 23.78
N LEU A 145 10.98 10.02 23.46
CA LEU A 145 10.07 10.82 24.27
C LEU A 145 8.66 10.79 23.66
N PRO A 146 7.77 9.89 24.13
CA PRO A 146 6.40 9.81 23.65
C PRO A 146 5.62 11.08 23.96
N SER A 147 4.61 11.40 23.16
CA SER A 147 3.66 12.43 23.47
C SER A 147 2.70 11.96 24.58
N PHE A 148 2.00 12.92 25.23
CA PHE A 148 0.94 12.59 26.19
C PHE A 148 -0.13 11.67 25.55
N ARG A 149 -0.57 12.01 24.33
CA ARG A 149 -1.51 11.21 23.54
C ARG A 149 -1.00 9.79 23.32
N ASP A 150 0.28 9.62 22.98
CA ASP A 150 0.87 8.29 22.69
C ASP A 150 0.93 7.42 23.94
N ILE A 151 1.16 8.03 25.11
CA ILE A 151 1.13 7.34 26.41
C ILE A 151 -0.29 6.87 26.72
N VAL A 152 -1.27 7.78 26.66
CA VAL A 152 -2.68 7.48 26.98
C VAL A 152 -3.25 6.41 26.03
N ARG A 153 -2.92 6.49 24.74
CA ARG A 153 -3.38 5.53 23.75
C ARG A 153 -2.52 4.27 23.64
N LYS A 154 -1.42 4.22 24.39
CA LYS A 154 -0.44 3.13 24.31
C LYS A 154 0.03 2.88 22.86
N ASP A 155 0.30 3.97 22.13
CA ASP A 155 0.57 3.98 20.69
C ASP A 155 1.85 4.77 20.39
N THR A 156 2.93 4.50 21.14
CA THR A 156 4.23 5.14 20.94
C THR A 156 4.92 4.63 19.68
N LEU A 157 5.81 5.43 19.07
CA LEU A 157 6.59 5.01 17.87
C LEU A 157 7.33 3.68 18.11
N LYS A 158 7.90 3.51 19.31
CA LYS A 158 8.56 2.25 19.69
C LYS A 158 7.56 1.10 19.65
N LYS A 159 6.37 1.28 20.27
CA LYS A 159 5.35 0.23 20.28
C LYS A 159 4.84 -0.11 18.89
N GLN A 160 4.61 0.90 18.05
CA GLN A 160 4.22 0.68 16.64
C GLN A 160 5.26 -0.16 15.89
N ARG A 161 6.55 0.19 16.04
CA ARG A 161 7.63 -0.63 15.47
C ARG A 161 7.68 -2.04 16.05
N ASP A 162 7.57 -2.19 17.38
CA ASP A 162 7.63 -3.50 18.03
C ASP A 162 6.42 -4.38 17.62
N ASP A 163 5.24 -3.78 17.38
CA ASP A 163 4.07 -4.47 16.81
C ASP A 163 4.33 -4.93 15.36
N LEU A 164 5.03 -4.14 14.53
CA LEU A 164 5.45 -4.55 13.20
C LEU A 164 6.47 -5.69 13.25
N ILE A 165 7.44 -5.65 14.17
CA ILE A 165 8.41 -6.74 14.39
C ILE A 165 7.67 -8.04 14.73
N ARG A 166 6.75 -8.00 15.70
CA ARG A 166 5.96 -9.16 16.11
C ARG A 166 5.12 -9.73 14.96
N ARG A 167 4.49 -8.86 14.18
CA ARG A 167 3.74 -9.26 12.97
C ARG A 167 4.67 -9.85 11.91
N GLY A 168 5.90 -9.34 11.81
CA GLY A 168 6.94 -9.85 10.93
C GLY A 168 7.37 -11.29 11.23
N GLU A 169 7.25 -11.76 12.48
CA GLU A 169 7.53 -13.17 12.80
C GLU A 169 6.44 -14.09 12.20
N TYR A 170 5.15 -13.73 12.30
CA TYR A 170 4.07 -14.46 11.64
C TYR A 170 4.20 -14.43 10.11
N GLU A 171 4.57 -13.28 9.54
CA GLU A 171 4.86 -13.12 8.11
C GLU A 171 5.97 -14.10 7.67
N LYS A 172 7.08 -14.13 8.42
CA LYS A 172 8.21 -15.01 8.13
C LYS A 172 7.83 -16.50 8.20
N GLU A 173 7.03 -16.90 9.20
CA GLU A 173 6.53 -18.27 9.29
C GLU A 173 5.61 -18.62 8.12
N THR A 174 4.69 -17.71 7.75
CA THR A 174 3.82 -17.84 6.57
C THR A 174 4.64 -18.09 5.32
N LEU A 175 5.62 -17.21 5.04
CA LEU A 175 6.44 -17.29 3.82
C LEU A 175 7.33 -18.55 3.77
N LYS A 176 7.76 -19.08 4.92
CA LYS A 176 8.50 -20.35 4.99
C LYS A 176 7.64 -21.57 4.67
N SER A 177 6.33 -21.50 4.92
CA SER A 177 5.45 -22.65 4.80
C SER A 177 4.73 -22.77 3.45
N VAL A 178 4.83 -21.75 2.57
CA VAL A 178 4.11 -21.72 1.29
C VAL A 178 5.04 -22.01 0.12
N LYS A 179 4.52 -22.69 -0.90
CA LYS A 179 5.26 -22.97 -2.13
C LYS A 179 5.17 -21.85 -3.15
N HIS A 180 4.06 -21.11 -3.18
CA HIS A 180 3.76 -20.13 -4.21
C HIS A 180 3.58 -18.74 -3.59
N VAL A 181 4.31 -17.76 -4.12
CA VAL A 181 4.19 -16.35 -3.75
C VAL A 181 4.03 -15.52 -5.01
N ILE A 182 3.08 -14.60 -4.99
CA ILE A 182 2.89 -13.58 -6.02
C ILE A 182 3.44 -12.25 -5.48
N GLY A 183 4.28 -11.61 -6.26
CA GLY A 183 4.80 -10.28 -5.95
C GLY A 183 4.99 -9.45 -7.20
N ARG A 184 5.52 -8.23 -7.03
CA ARG A 184 5.52 -7.21 -8.08
C ARG A 184 6.86 -6.56 -8.33
N THR A 185 7.81 -6.78 -7.43
CA THR A 185 9.08 -6.07 -7.43
C THR A 185 10.26 -7.01 -7.24
N PHE A 186 11.42 -6.61 -7.71
CA PHE A 186 12.64 -7.36 -7.42
C PHE A 186 13.02 -7.31 -5.93
N TRP A 187 12.58 -6.27 -5.22
CA TRP A 187 12.82 -6.14 -3.79
C TRP A 187 12.03 -7.18 -2.98
N ASP A 188 10.71 -7.31 -3.21
CA ASP A 188 9.93 -8.31 -2.50
C ASP A 188 10.33 -9.74 -2.90
N LYS A 189 10.68 -9.98 -4.17
CA LYS A 189 11.25 -11.24 -4.63
C LYS A 189 12.52 -11.60 -3.86
N ALA A 190 13.44 -10.65 -3.70
CA ALA A 190 14.69 -10.88 -2.98
C ALA A 190 14.43 -11.15 -1.47
N CYS A 191 13.53 -10.37 -0.85
CA CYS A 191 13.17 -10.56 0.55
C CYS A 191 12.50 -11.92 0.80
N VAL A 192 11.59 -12.32 -0.07
CA VAL A 192 10.91 -13.62 0.02
C VAL A 192 11.89 -14.76 -0.23
N GLY A 193 12.73 -14.67 -1.27
CA GLY A 193 13.74 -15.68 -1.57
C GLY A 193 14.79 -15.88 -0.47
N LEU A 194 15.09 -14.81 0.31
CA LEU A 194 15.94 -14.93 1.49
C LEU A 194 15.26 -15.69 2.64
N ILE A 195 13.93 -15.58 2.76
CA ILE A 195 13.14 -16.26 3.80
C ILE A 195 12.87 -17.71 3.39
N ASN A 196 12.54 -17.95 2.13
CA ASN A 196 12.21 -19.25 1.55
C ASN A 196 12.88 -19.40 0.17
N PRO A 197 14.10 -19.97 0.09
CA PRO A 197 14.81 -20.16 -1.17
C PRO A 197 14.12 -21.09 -2.18
N GLU A 198 13.25 -21.97 -1.72
CA GLU A 198 12.54 -22.97 -2.55
C GLU A 198 11.19 -22.45 -3.09
N VAL A 199 10.84 -21.19 -2.83
CA VAL A 199 9.55 -20.64 -3.22
C VAL A 199 9.44 -20.44 -4.73
N ASN A 200 8.32 -20.84 -5.30
CA ASN A 200 7.93 -20.46 -6.65
C ASN A 200 7.38 -19.04 -6.64
N TYR A 201 8.22 -18.08 -7.06
CA TYR A 201 7.83 -16.67 -7.10
C TYR A 201 7.25 -16.30 -8.46
N HIS A 202 6.02 -15.79 -8.46
CA HIS A 202 5.28 -15.34 -9.63
C HIS A 202 5.23 -13.82 -9.68
N PHE A 203 5.62 -13.21 -10.80
CA PHE A 203 5.37 -11.78 -11.03
C PHE A 203 3.94 -11.60 -11.53
N ASN A 204 3.15 -10.79 -10.79
CA ASN A 204 1.85 -10.35 -11.25
C ASN A 204 1.52 -8.98 -10.66
N ASN A 205 1.30 -7.99 -11.53
CA ASN A 205 1.01 -6.63 -11.11
C ASN A 205 -0.47 -6.44 -10.77
N GLU A 206 -0.75 -5.47 -9.91
CA GLU A 206 -2.11 -5.07 -9.58
C GLU A 206 -2.70 -4.12 -10.62
N THR A 207 -4.01 -4.17 -10.79
CA THR A 207 -4.77 -3.11 -11.45
C THR A 207 -4.97 -1.95 -10.49
N LEU A 208 -4.90 -0.74 -11.01
CA LEU A 208 -5.17 0.46 -10.24
C LEU A 208 -6.65 0.85 -10.33
N ARG A 209 -7.04 1.92 -9.63
CA ARG A 209 -8.42 2.40 -9.64
C ARG A 209 -8.83 2.89 -11.03
N GLU A 210 -9.97 2.44 -11.51
CA GLU A 210 -10.45 2.64 -12.89
C GLU A 210 -10.47 4.11 -13.31
N THR A 211 -10.85 5.01 -12.42
CA THR A 211 -10.94 6.44 -12.69
C THR A 211 -9.62 7.07 -13.18
N PHE A 212 -8.46 6.48 -12.86
CA PHE A 212 -7.15 7.01 -13.26
C PHE A 212 -6.83 6.75 -14.74
N TYR A 213 -7.36 5.67 -15.32
CA TYR A 213 -7.09 5.33 -16.73
C TYR A 213 -7.78 6.25 -17.73
N THR A 214 -8.82 6.98 -17.29
CA THR A 214 -9.65 7.83 -18.16
C THR A 214 -9.14 9.25 -18.32
N SER A 215 -8.05 9.62 -17.65
CA SER A 215 -7.52 10.98 -17.65
C SER A 215 -6.03 11.02 -17.97
N VAL A 216 -5.56 12.19 -18.37
CA VAL A 216 -4.15 12.49 -18.64
C VAL A 216 -3.82 13.82 -18.00
N TRP A 217 -2.70 13.87 -17.29
CA TRP A 217 -2.16 15.09 -16.72
C TRP A 217 -1.71 16.05 -17.84
N LYS A 218 -1.92 17.35 -17.64
CA LYS A 218 -1.53 18.40 -18.56
C LYS A 218 -1.04 19.61 -17.78
N TYR A 219 0.12 20.10 -18.12
CA TYR A 219 0.73 21.27 -17.50
C TYR A 219 -0.20 22.50 -17.47
N GLU A 220 -0.96 22.74 -18.54
CA GLU A 220 -1.86 23.90 -18.66
C GLU A 220 -2.99 23.91 -17.62
N ASN A 221 -3.26 22.77 -17.00
CA ASN A 221 -4.34 22.58 -16.03
C ASN A 221 -3.85 22.51 -14.58
N CYS A 222 -2.54 22.46 -14.34
CA CYS A 222 -1.99 22.36 -13.00
C CYS A 222 -1.66 23.74 -12.41
N GLU A 223 -1.61 23.79 -11.10
CA GLU A 223 -1.08 24.91 -10.34
C GLU A 223 0.44 24.84 -10.39
N LYS A 224 1.06 25.91 -10.85
CA LYS A 224 2.51 26.01 -10.98
C LYS A 224 3.20 25.89 -9.61
N HIS A 225 4.37 25.27 -9.58
CA HIS A 225 5.18 24.99 -8.39
C HIS A 225 4.39 24.27 -7.26
N SER A 226 3.40 23.46 -7.63
CA SER A 226 2.62 22.68 -6.67
C SER A 226 3.07 21.22 -6.59
N ILE A 227 3.20 20.74 -5.37
CA ILE A 227 3.60 19.37 -5.04
C ILE A 227 2.41 18.64 -4.43
N PHE A 228 2.13 17.43 -4.89
CA PHE A 228 1.16 16.56 -4.25
C PHE A 228 1.83 15.36 -3.59
N ILE A 229 1.41 15.04 -2.35
CA ILE A 229 1.73 13.80 -1.65
C ILE A 229 0.46 13.09 -1.19
N SER A 230 0.40 11.79 -1.33
CA SER A 230 -0.80 11.00 -1.04
C SER A 230 -1.02 10.71 0.44
N GLN A 231 0.00 10.78 1.27
CA GLN A 231 -0.06 10.48 2.71
C GLN A 231 1.12 11.09 3.48
N SER A 232 0.87 11.54 4.73
CA SER A 232 1.89 12.13 5.59
C SER A 232 1.82 11.68 7.06
N HIS A 233 0.83 10.85 7.42
CA HIS A 233 0.40 10.71 8.81
C HIS A 233 1.28 9.79 9.69
N TYR A 234 2.20 9.03 9.10
CA TYR A 234 3.14 8.20 9.84
C TYR A 234 4.56 8.22 9.24
N PRO A 235 5.58 7.89 10.04
CA PRO A 235 6.97 8.15 9.69
C PRO A 235 7.46 7.62 8.36
N ILE A 236 7.06 6.37 8.01
CA ILE A 236 7.55 5.71 6.79
C ILE A 236 7.16 6.43 5.50
N LYS A 237 6.19 7.37 5.56
CA LYS A 237 5.81 8.19 4.41
C LYS A 237 6.76 9.37 4.16
N GLY A 238 7.75 9.58 5.03
CA GLY A 238 8.87 10.48 4.80
C GLY A 238 8.52 11.97 4.65
N PHE A 239 7.35 12.40 5.13
CA PHE A 239 6.91 13.80 5.02
C PHE A 239 7.92 14.79 5.62
N HIS A 240 8.64 14.40 6.67
CA HIS A 240 9.71 15.20 7.26
C HIS A 240 10.84 15.50 6.27
N TYR A 241 11.20 14.59 5.36
CA TYR A 241 12.19 14.85 4.31
C TYR A 241 11.68 15.84 3.26
N LEU A 242 10.39 15.75 2.91
CA LEU A 242 9.79 16.73 1.99
C LEU A 242 9.78 18.13 2.61
N LEU A 243 9.48 18.28 3.91
CA LEU A 243 9.54 19.57 4.58
C LEU A 243 10.93 20.19 4.54
N GLU A 244 11.99 19.38 4.71
CA GLU A 244 13.38 19.84 4.56
C GLU A 244 13.71 20.24 3.13
N ALA A 245 13.24 19.51 2.13
CA ALA A 245 13.44 19.86 0.71
C ALA A 245 12.71 21.15 0.33
N VAL A 246 11.45 21.31 0.74
CA VAL A 246 10.67 22.53 0.48
C VAL A 246 11.30 23.75 1.15
N ALA A 247 11.90 23.57 2.33
CA ALA A 247 12.64 24.64 3.01
C ALA A 247 13.85 25.15 2.20
N MET A 248 14.48 24.30 1.40
CA MET A 248 15.59 24.67 0.50
C MET A 248 15.10 25.37 -0.76
N LEU A 249 13.85 25.15 -1.16
CA LEU A 249 13.28 25.66 -2.43
C LEU A 249 12.46 26.94 -2.26
N LYS A 250 11.93 27.21 -1.07
CA LYS A 250 10.91 28.25 -0.81
C LYS A 250 11.34 29.69 -1.18
N ASP A 251 12.64 29.96 -1.16
CA ASP A 251 13.17 31.29 -1.48
C ASP A 251 13.40 31.46 -3.00
N SER A 252 13.56 30.35 -3.73
CA SER A 252 13.66 30.34 -5.21
C SER A 252 12.28 30.22 -5.87
N TYR A 253 11.32 29.59 -5.20
CA TYR A 253 9.95 29.38 -5.67
C TYR A 253 9.00 29.92 -4.60
N GLU A 254 8.76 31.23 -4.61
CA GLU A 254 7.96 31.93 -3.59
C GLU A 254 6.51 31.46 -3.53
N ASP A 255 5.99 30.92 -4.63
CA ASP A 255 4.65 30.36 -4.80
C ASP A 255 4.57 28.83 -4.62
N ILE A 256 5.64 28.17 -4.12
CA ILE A 256 5.63 26.72 -3.89
C ILE A 256 4.55 26.33 -2.89
N ASN A 257 3.69 25.37 -3.27
CA ASN A 257 2.61 24.84 -2.45
C ASN A 257 2.70 23.30 -2.35
N VAL A 258 2.37 22.76 -1.19
CA VAL A 258 2.33 21.31 -0.95
C VAL A 258 0.92 20.90 -0.56
N TYR A 259 0.29 20.08 -1.36
CA TYR A 259 -1.03 19.49 -1.13
C TYR A 259 -0.89 18.10 -0.54
N ILE A 260 -1.61 17.84 0.57
CA ILE A 260 -1.43 16.65 1.38
C ILE A 260 -2.78 15.98 1.59
N SER A 261 -2.94 14.74 1.15
CA SER A 261 -4.13 13.95 1.47
C SER A 261 -3.91 12.93 2.59
N GLY A 262 -4.98 12.33 3.08
CA GLY A 262 -4.97 11.29 4.10
C GLY A 262 -5.33 11.80 5.50
N TYR A 263 -4.93 11.07 6.55
CA TYR A 263 -5.20 11.45 7.93
C TYR A 263 -4.29 12.59 8.40
N ASP A 264 -4.84 13.53 9.16
CA ASP A 264 -4.17 14.74 9.66
C ASP A 264 -3.31 14.53 10.93
N ASN A 265 -3.05 13.28 11.32
CA ASN A 265 -2.39 12.97 12.58
C ASN A 265 -1.01 13.62 12.75
N ALA A 266 -0.29 13.86 11.66
CA ALA A 266 1.00 14.56 11.68
C ALA A 266 0.86 16.08 11.90
N LEU A 267 -0.34 16.64 11.64
CA LEU A 267 -0.60 18.08 11.77
C LEU A 267 -1.34 18.46 13.06
N LYS A 268 -1.86 17.49 13.83
CA LYS A 268 -2.52 17.75 15.11
C LYS A 268 -1.56 18.36 16.11
N THR A 269 -2.03 19.39 16.84
CA THR A 269 -1.25 20.16 17.82
C THR A 269 -1.68 19.87 19.26
N GLY A 270 -0.91 20.36 20.22
CA GLY A 270 -1.21 20.27 21.64
C GLY A 270 -1.24 18.83 22.17
N ILE A 271 -2.23 18.52 23.00
CA ILE A 271 -2.39 17.22 23.66
C ILE A 271 -2.75 16.08 22.71
N LEU A 272 -3.27 16.40 21.52
CA LEU A 272 -3.64 15.43 20.49
C LEU A 272 -2.48 15.06 19.56
N SER A 273 -1.34 15.75 19.66
CA SER A 273 -0.17 15.51 18.81
C SER A 273 0.50 14.19 19.16
N THR A 274 0.89 13.43 18.14
CA THR A 274 1.78 12.26 18.28
C THR A 274 3.24 12.72 18.44
N ALA A 275 4.14 11.84 18.86
CA ALA A 275 5.58 12.15 18.90
C ALA A 275 6.11 12.51 17.48
N TYR A 276 5.68 11.79 16.45
CA TYR A 276 5.98 12.13 15.06
C TYR A 276 5.36 13.48 14.67
N GLY A 277 4.10 13.73 15.02
CA GLY A 277 3.44 15.01 14.78
C GLY A 277 4.16 16.19 15.42
N LYS A 278 4.70 16.04 16.64
CA LYS A 278 5.55 17.06 17.28
C LYS A 278 6.82 17.35 16.47
N TYR A 279 7.44 16.32 15.89
CA TYR A 279 8.60 16.51 15.01
C TYR A 279 8.21 17.25 13.72
N VAL A 280 7.14 16.85 13.06
CA VAL A 280 6.60 17.55 11.87
C VAL A 280 6.29 19.02 12.19
N GLN A 281 5.58 19.30 13.30
CA GLN A 281 5.28 20.67 13.74
C GLN A 281 6.55 21.50 14.04
N TYR A 282 7.57 20.87 14.63
CA TYR A 282 8.86 21.50 14.83
C TYR A 282 9.50 21.91 13.49
N LEU A 283 9.49 21.04 12.47
CA LEU A 283 10.04 21.36 11.15
C LEU A 283 9.24 22.47 10.46
N ILE A 284 7.90 22.41 10.48
CA ILE A 284 7.03 23.43 9.92
C ILE A 284 7.36 24.81 10.51
N LYS A 285 7.47 24.88 11.84
CA LYS A 285 7.81 26.13 12.53
C LYS A 285 9.25 26.57 12.26
N LYS A 286 10.22 25.63 12.32
CA LYS A 286 11.65 25.91 12.10
C LYS A 286 11.90 26.54 10.72
N TYR A 287 11.19 26.07 9.71
CA TYR A 287 11.39 26.47 8.32
C TYR A 287 10.34 27.47 7.80
N ASP A 288 9.39 27.87 8.66
CA ASP A 288 8.31 28.79 8.31
C ASP A 288 7.52 28.36 7.06
N LEU A 289 6.96 27.15 7.13
CA LEU A 289 6.26 26.52 6.00
C LEU A 289 4.73 26.54 6.13
N SER A 290 4.18 27.10 7.20
CA SER A 290 2.75 26.99 7.52
C SER A 290 1.81 27.45 6.41
N SER A 291 2.16 28.53 5.70
CA SER A 291 1.36 29.10 4.61
C SER A 291 1.41 28.31 3.29
N ARG A 292 2.36 27.38 3.17
CA ARG A 292 2.62 26.60 1.96
C ARG A 292 2.03 25.18 1.98
N LEU A 293 1.50 24.76 3.15
CA LEU A 293 1.01 23.39 3.37
C LEU A 293 -0.52 23.37 3.39
N HIS A 294 -1.12 22.64 2.44
CA HIS A 294 -2.56 22.55 2.25
C HIS A 294 -3.03 21.12 2.53
N TYR A 295 -3.71 20.94 3.67
CA TYR A 295 -4.19 19.64 4.08
C TYR A 295 -5.62 19.40 3.59
N LEU A 296 -5.81 18.34 2.77
CA LEU A 296 -7.06 18.10 2.06
C LEU A 296 -7.98 17.08 2.77
N GLY A 297 -7.48 16.42 3.82
CA GLY A 297 -8.22 15.31 4.44
C GLY A 297 -8.23 14.04 3.61
N MET A 298 -9.15 13.14 3.94
CA MET A 298 -9.35 11.89 3.19
C MET A 298 -10.08 12.18 1.89
N LEU A 299 -9.47 11.82 0.79
CA LEU A 299 -10.02 11.97 -0.56
C LEU A 299 -10.51 10.62 -1.07
N ASN A 300 -11.67 10.60 -1.73
CA ASN A 300 -12.11 9.45 -2.50
C ASN A 300 -11.31 9.31 -3.83
N ALA A 301 -11.59 8.29 -4.63
CA ALA A 301 -10.81 8.01 -5.83
C ALA A 301 -10.86 9.16 -6.86
N GLU A 302 -12.03 9.75 -7.06
CA GLU A 302 -12.21 10.87 -8.00
C GLU A 302 -11.56 12.15 -7.50
N GLU A 303 -11.76 12.49 -6.23
CA GLU A 303 -11.11 13.65 -5.59
C GLU A 303 -9.58 13.52 -5.60
N MET A 304 -9.07 12.32 -5.35
CA MET A 304 -7.64 12.02 -5.43
C MET A 304 -7.12 12.26 -6.85
N LYS A 305 -7.79 11.72 -7.88
CA LYS A 305 -7.43 11.95 -9.29
C LYS A 305 -7.43 13.44 -9.64
N GLN A 306 -8.46 14.18 -9.21
CA GLN A 306 -8.53 15.61 -9.47
C GLN A 306 -7.37 16.37 -8.82
N GLN A 307 -6.95 15.96 -7.62
CA GLN A 307 -5.80 16.59 -6.97
C GLN A 307 -4.49 16.27 -7.69
N PHE A 308 -4.29 15.04 -8.17
CA PHE A 308 -3.15 14.71 -9.03
C PHE A 308 -3.12 15.63 -10.28
N LEU A 309 -4.25 15.78 -10.96
CA LEU A 309 -4.33 16.56 -12.19
C LEU A 309 -4.15 18.08 -11.98
N LYS A 310 -4.44 18.58 -10.78
CA LYS A 310 -4.26 19.99 -10.39
C LYS A 310 -2.85 20.31 -9.92
N SER A 311 -2.08 19.32 -9.51
CA SER A 311 -0.71 19.53 -9.04
C SER A 311 0.30 19.36 -10.17
N GLU A 312 1.40 20.10 -10.12
CA GLU A 312 2.45 20.03 -11.14
C GLU A 312 3.24 18.74 -11.02
N ILE A 313 3.69 18.39 -9.80
CA ILE A 313 4.48 17.17 -9.57
C ILE A 313 3.91 16.31 -8.45
N PHE A 314 4.11 14.99 -8.57
CA PHE A 314 3.89 14.04 -7.48
C PHE A 314 5.19 13.68 -6.79
N VAL A 315 5.22 13.78 -5.46
CA VAL A 315 6.37 13.37 -4.65
C VAL A 315 6.01 12.19 -3.77
N SER A 316 6.84 11.15 -3.81
CA SER A 316 6.78 9.98 -2.94
C SER A 316 8.05 9.90 -2.06
N PRO A 317 8.09 10.61 -0.91
CA PRO A 317 9.30 10.74 -0.12
C PRO A 317 9.49 9.61 0.91
N SER A 318 8.87 8.48 0.68
CA SER A 318 8.79 7.37 1.63
C SER A 318 10.16 6.83 2.05
N VAL A 319 10.24 6.37 3.30
CA VAL A 319 11.44 5.72 3.87
C VAL A 319 11.57 4.27 3.42
N ILE A 320 10.43 3.63 3.17
CA ILE A 320 10.33 2.27 2.62
C ILE A 320 8.99 2.08 1.91
N GLU A 321 8.99 1.42 0.78
CA GLU A 321 7.79 1.03 0.02
C GLU A 321 8.03 -0.30 -0.70
N ASN A 322 6.97 -1.06 -0.95
CA ASN A 322 7.05 -2.18 -1.89
C ASN A 322 6.68 -1.69 -3.31
N SER A 323 5.39 -1.53 -3.57
CA SER A 323 4.87 -1.00 -4.84
C SER A 323 3.68 -0.08 -4.54
N PRO A 324 3.93 1.21 -4.24
CA PRO A 324 2.87 2.11 -3.81
C PRO A 324 1.90 2.43 -4.95
N ASN A 325 0.61 2.16 -4.75
CA ASN A 325 -0.42 2.40 -5.75
C ASN A 325 -0.49 3.87 -6.19
N SER A 326 -0.23 4.82 -5.28
CA SER A 326 -0.20 6.24 -5.62
C SER A 326 0.91 6.61 -6.62
N LEU A 327 2.04 5.91 -6.59
CA LEU A 327 3.08 6.05 -7.61
C LEU A 327 2.60 5.55 -8.97
N GLY A 328 2.01 4.35 -9.01
CA GLY A 328 1.41 3.80 -10.22
C GLY A 328 0.29 4.69 -10.78
N GLU A 329 -0.54 5.28 -9.93
CA GLU A 329 -1.60 6.22 -10.31
C GLU A 329 -1.04 7.51 -10.90
N ALA A 330 0.02 8.09 -10.32
CA ALA A 330 0.72 9.24 -10.89
C ALA A 330 1.31 8.91 -12.27
N MET A 331 1.93 7.72 -12.39
CA MET A 331 2.45 7.22 -13.68
C MET A 331 1.35 7.04 -14.72
N ILE A 332 0.19 6.43 -14.37
CA ILE A 332 -0.96 6.25 -15.28
C ILE A 332 -1.46 7.61 -15.79
N LEU A 333 -1.49 8.62 -14.95
CA LEU A 333 -1.88 9.97 -15.38
C LEU A 333 -0.84 10.63 -16.27
N GLY A 334 0.40 10.15 -16.28
CA GLY A 334 1.52 10.78 -16.99
C GLY A 334 2.04 12.03 -16.27
N MET A 335 1.91 12.06 -14.95
CA MET A 335 2.36 13.15 -14.11
C MET A 335 3.87 13.08 -13.87
N PRO A 336 4.59 14.20 -13.79
CA PRO A 336 5.99 14.24 -13.38
C PRO A 336 6.18 13.75 -11.94
N ILE A 337 7.22 12.96 -11.70
CA ILE A 337 7.40 12.22 -10.44
C ILE A 337 8.81 12.39 -9.90
N VAL A 338 8.89 12.66 -8.57
CA VAL A 338 10.11 12.47 -7.78
C VAL A 338 9.83 11.49 -6.66
N ALA A 339 10.55 10.39 -6.59
CA ALA A 339 10.34 9.34 -5.60
C ALA A 339 11.63 8.94 -4.90
N ALA A 340 11.54 8.56 -3.62
CA ALA A 340 12.66 7.96 -2.91
C ALA A 340 13.00 6.57 -3.49
N ASN A 341 14.27 6.32 -3.75
CA ASN A 341 14.76 5.03 -4.22
C ASN A 341 14.85 4.03 -3.05
N VAL A 342 13.70 3.48 -2.66
CA VAL A 342 13.56 2.57 -1.52
C VAL A 342 12.74 1.35 -1.89
N GLY A 343 13.09 0.21 -1.31
CA GLY A 343 12.36 -1.04 -1.51
C GLY A 343 12.15 -1.38 -2.98
N GLY A 344 10.89 -1.53 -3.39
CA GLY A 344 10.52 -1.91 -4.75
C GLY A 344 10.27 -0.74 -5.70
N VAL A 345 10.46 0.51 -5.29
CA VAL A 345 10.17 1.71 -6.13
C VAL A 345 10.95 1.69 -7.44
N SER A 346 12.22 1.27 -7.43
CA SER A 346 13.05 1.14 -8.65
C SER A 346 12.61 0.01 -9.60
N SER A 347 11.70 -0.86 -9.17
CA SER A 347 11.04 -1.83 -10.05
C SER A 347 9.86 -1.22 -10.81
N MET A 348 9.35 -0.08 -10.35
CA MET A 348 8.21 0.62 -10.94
C MET A 348 8.62 1.79 -11.82
N LEU A 349 9.66 2.54 -11.45
CA LEU A 349 10.06 3.80 -12.07
C LEU A 349 11.55 3.77 -12.45
N VAL A 350 11.86 4.11 -13.69
CA VAL A 350 13.24 4.21 -14.19
C VAL A 350 13.75 5.65 -14.03
N HIS A 351 14.82 5.81 -13.23
CA HIS A 351 15.44 7.12 -12.98
C HIS A 351 15.90 7.82 -14.26
N GLY A 352 15.58 9.10 -14.41
CA GLY A 352 15.96 9.96 -15.53
C GLY A 352 15.26 9.63 -16.86
N LYS A 353 14.35 8.65 -16.87
CA LYS A 353 13.57 8.26 -18.03
C LYS A 353 12.06 8.40 -17.83
N GLU A 354 11.58 8.08 -16.64
CA GLU A 354 10.16 8.02 -16.27
C GLU A 354 9.84 8.91 -15.06
N GLY A 355 10.86 9.51 -14.49
CA GLY A 355 10.84 10.36 -13.31
C GLY A 355 12.19 10.34 -12.62
N TYR A 356 12.29 10.97 -11.47
CA TYR A 356 13.52 11.02 -10.70
C TYR A 356 13.45 10.16 -9.43
N LEU A 357 14.48 9.34 -9.24
CA LEU A 357 14.71 8.58 -8.01
C LEU A 357 15.85 9.23 -7.22
N TYR A 358 15.65 9.43 -5.93
CA TYR A 358 16.67 10.02 -5.06
C TYR A 358 16.91 9.15 -3.83
N GLN A 359 18.06 9.28 -3.18
CA GLN A 359 18.39 8.61 -1.92
C GLN A 359 17.48 9.13 -0.79
N SER A 360 16.76 8.26 -0.12
CA SER A 360 15.64 8.60 0.79
C SER A 360 16.01 9.59 1.92
N ASP A 361 17.24 9.51 2.46
CA ASP A 361 17.73 10.39 3.53
C ASP A 361 18.48 11.63 3.02
N ALA A 362 18.28 11.99 1.75
CA ALA A 362 18.94 13.11 1.08
C ALA A 362 17.91 14.17 0.62
N PRO A 363 17.32 14.97 1.52
CA PRO A 363 16.35 16.01 1.17
C PRO A 363 16.92 17.06 0.19
N TYR A 364 18.23 17.27 0.16
CA TYR A 364 18.89 18.12 -0.82
C TYR A 364 18.81 17.56 -2.26
N LEU A 365 18.86 16.23 -2.45
CA LEU A 365 18.62 15.61 -3.77
C LEU A 365 17.14 15.68 -4.14
N LEU A 366 16.24 15.51 -3.18
CA LEU A 366 14.81 15.73 -3.40
C LEU A 366 14.55 17.16 -3.88
N ALA A 367 15.12 18.16 -3.20
CA ALA A 367 15.01 19.55 -3.60
C ALA A 367 15.58 19.79 -5.01
N TYR A 368 16.75 19.24 -5.30
CA TYR A 368 17.37 19.36 -6.62
C TYR A 368 16.49 18.78 -7.73
N TYR A 369 15.93 17.56 -7.57
CA TYR A 369 15.09 16.98 -8.62
C TYR A 369 13.73 17.68 -8.76
N ILE A 370 13.19 18.24 -7.67
CA ILE A 370 12.00 19.09 -7.75
C ILE A 370 12.30 20.34 -8.58
N SER A 371 13.43 21.03 -8.34
CA SER A 371 13.80 22.21 -9.13
C SER A 371 14.03 21.88 -10.60
N GLN A 372 14.63 20.72 -10.92
CA GLN A 372 14.82 20.29 -12.31
C GLN A 372 13.49 20.11 -13.06
N LEU A 373 12.43 19.65 -12.38
CA LEU A 373 11.10 19.56 -13.00
C LEU A 373 10.46 20.95 -13.15
N PHE A 374 10.51 21.79 -12.12
CA PHE A 374 9.94 23.14 -12.18
C PHE A 374 10.59 24.04 -13.24
N ASP A 375 11.88 23.85 -13.51
CA ASP A 375 12.65 24.69 -14.43
C ASP A 375 12.67 24.17 -15.87
N ASP A 376 12.34 22.88 -16.13
CA ASP A 376 12.44 22.26 -17.46
C ASP A 376 11.14 21.53 -17.84
N ARG A 377 10.23 22.28 -18.42
CA ARG A 377 8.92 21.81 -18.87
C ARG A 377 8.98 20.71 -19.93
N GLU A 378 9.96 20.74 -20.83
CA GLU A 378 10.10 19.73 -21.88
C GLU A 378 10.49 18.38 -21.28
N ASN A 379 11.46 18.38 -20.38
CA ASN A 379 11.89 17.22 -19.62
C ASN A 379 10.75 16.67 -18.72
N GLU A 380 10.01 17.57 -18.05
CA GLU A 380 8.83 17.22 -17.25
C GLU A 380 7.80 16.43 -18.06
N TYR A 381 7.47 16.90 -19.25
CA TYR A 381 6.53 16.26 -20.17
C TYR A 381 7.03 14.89 -20.65
N GLU A 382 8.28 14.79 -21.09
CA GLU A 382 8.85 13.53 -21.60
C GLU A 382 8.94 12.46 -20.51
N LEU A 383 9.32 12.81 -19.28
CA LEU A 383 9.35 11.89 -18.16
C LEU A 383 7.95 11.36 -17.82
N GLY A 384 6.96 12.25 -17.75
CA GLY A 384 5.57 11.86 -17.47
C GLY A 384 4.98 10.97 -18.57
N LYS A 385 5.23 11.27 -19.84
CA LYS A 385 4.82 10.45 -20.99
C LYS A 385 5.41 9.03 -20.91
N ASN A 386 6.71 8.93 -20.69
CA ASN A 386 7.38 7.63 -20.57
C ASN A 386 6.87 6.81 -19.36
N ALA A 387 6.64 7.47 -18.23
CA ALA A 387 6.03 6.86 -17.05
C ALA A 387 4.64 6.29 -17.37
N ARG A 388 3.80 7.05 -18.09
CA ARG A 388 2.47 6.60 -18.49
C ARG A 388 2.52 5.39 -19.42
N GLU A 389 3.37 5.41 -20.44
CA GLU A 389 3.53 4.28 -21.34
C GLU A 389 3.96 3.00 -20.60
N HIS A 390 4.85 3.12 -19.62
CA HIS A 390 5.26 2.00 -18.78
C HIS A 390 4.09 1.51 -17.92
N ALA A 391 3.42 2.41 -17.19
CA ALA A 391 2.35 2.05 -16.27
C ALA A 391 1.13 1.43 -16.99
N LEU A 392 0.77 1.90 -18.17
CA LEU A 392 -0.31 1.29 -18.97
C LEU A 392 -0.02 -0.15 -19.41
N ARG A 393 1.26 -0.53 -19.50
CA ARG A 393 1.65 -1.93 -19.78
C ARG A 393 1.67 -2.78 -18.51
N THR A 394 2.19 -2.25 -17.39
CA THR A 394 2.36 -2.99 -16.13
C THR A 394 1.05 -3.11 -15.36
N HIS A 395 0.20 -2.10 -15.41
CA HIS A 395 -1.10 -2.09 -14.74
C HIS A 395 -2.27 -2.37 -15.71
N ASN A 396 -2.01 -3.10 -16.79
CA ASN A 396 -3.05 -3.51 -17.74
C ASN A 396 -3.98 -4.52 -17.08
N LYS A 397 -5.25 -4.16 -16.91
CA LYS A 397 -6.26 -4.95 -16.19
C LYS A 397 -6.41 -6.35 -16.78
N GLU A 398 -6.67 -6.43 -18.08
CA GLU A 398 -6.95 -7.70 -18.77
C GLU A 398 -5.75 -8.65 -18.72
N LYS A 399 -4.55 -8.11 -18.93
CA LYS A 399 -3.30 -8.87 -18.84
C LYS A 399 -3.09 -9.40 -17.42
N ASN A 400 -3.18 -8.54 -16.41
CA ASN A 400 -2.88 -8.91 -15.02
C ASN A 400 -3.88 -9.95 -14.48
N ILE A 401 -5.17 -9.83 -14.84
CA ILE A 401 -6.19 -10.83 -14.47
C ILE A 401 -5.94 -12.17 -15.17
N ARG A 402 -5.60 -12.14 -16.45
CA ARG A 402 -5.26 -13.37 -17.19
C ARG A 402 -4.05 -14.08 -16.59
N GLU A 403 -2.98 -13.33 -16.30
CA GLU A 403 -1.78 -13.87 -15.65
C GLU A 403 -2.09 -14.46 -14.27
N LEU A 404 -2.95 -13.82 -13.48
CA LEU A 404 -3.39 -14.36 -12.19
C LEU A 404 -4.12 -15.69 -12.34
N ILE A 405 -5.01 -15.80 -13.32
CA ILE A 405 -5.75 -17.03 -13.61
C ILE A 405 -4.80 -18.14 -14.08
N ASP A 406 -3.82 -17.80 -14.92
CA ASP A 406 -2.82 -18.77 -15.40
C ASP A 406 -1.94 -19.27 -14.25
N ILE A 407 -1.58 -18.40 -13.28
CA ILE A 407 -0.91 -18.83 -12.05
C ILE A 407 -1.77 -19.85 -11.28
N TYR A 408 -3.09 -19.58 -11.13
CA TYR A 408 -3.99 -20.53 -10.45
C TYR A 408 -4.08 -21.88 -11.17
N LYS A 409 -4.18 -21.88 -12.51
CA LYS A 409 -4.21 -23.11 -13.31
C LYS A 409 -2.92 -23.90 -13.12
N ASN A 410 -1.76 -23.26 -13.23
CA ASN A 410 -0.47 -23.92 -13.05
C ASN A 410 -0.38 -24.59 -11.66
N ILE A 411 -0.77 -23.88 -10.59
CA ILE A 411 -0.80 -24.44 -9.24
C ILE A 411 -1.75 -25.65 -9.14
N THR A 412 -2.87 -25.67 -9.87
CA THR A 412 -3.80 -26.79 -9.86
C THR A 412 -3.33 -27.98 -10.72
N GLU A 413 -2.54 -27.74 -11.75
CA GLU A 413 -2.00 -28.75 -12.68
C GLU A 413 -0.71 -29.41 -12.16
N GLU A 414 0.07 -28.72 -11.31
CA GLU A 414 1.29 -29.26 -10.66
C GLU A 414 1.01 -30.38 -9.63
N ARG A 415 -0.26 -30.78 -9.44
CA ARG A 415 -0.74 -31.85 -8.57
C ARG A 415 -1.00 -33.10 -9.37
#